data_9535990e87dbb193bce33425c293c55d
#
_entry.id   9535990e87dbb193bce33425c293c55d
#
_cell.length_a   1.000
_cell.length_b   1.000
_cell.length_c   1.000
_cell.angle_alpha   90.00
_cell.angle_beta   90.00
_cell.angle_gamma   90.00
#
_symmetry.space_group_name_H-M   'P 1'
#
loop_
_entity.id
_entity.type
_entity.pdbx_description
1 polymer ?
#
loop_
_entity_poly.entity_id
_entity_poly.type
_entity_poly.pdbx_seq_one_letter_code
_entity_poly.pdbx_strand_id
1 'polypeptide(L)'
;DWSSDVCSSDLVARKKYALYLEAMHNTQEIANKVGEYKLGSDVPLMPKLPGIKNTKRKLRELAYKGLYELAKRYDYIAKDIKRYEQRLAYELNIINYKDFADYMLIVREYINWADNNGVMTGPGRGSAAGSLVLWCIGITKNIDPIKHDLLFGRFLTIDRTGLPDYKIA
;
A
#
# COMPACT_ATOMS: atom_id res chain seq x y z
N ASP A 1 -13.10 -20.54 19.63
CA ASP A 1 -13.20 -20.72 21.09
C ASP A 1 -12.03 -19.97 21.74
N TRP A 2 -12.27 -18.73 22.14
CA TRP A 2 -11.28 -17.85 22.80
C TRP A 2 -10.96 -18.26 24.23
N SER A 3 -11.57 -19.31 24.71
CA SER A 3 -11.43 -19.78 26.12
C SER A 3 -10.14 -20.60 26.34
N SER A 4 -9.50 -21.09 25.28
CA SER A 4 -8.36 -22.00 25.42
C SER A 4 -6.98 -21.28 25.39
N ASP A 5 -6.91 -20.04 24.89
CA ASP A 5 -5.67 -19.28 24.80
C ASP A 5 -5.58 -18.18 25.86
N VAL A 6 -5.69 -18.55 27.13
CA VAL A 6 -5.28 -17.63 28.19
C VAL A 6 -3.77 -17.47 28.08
N CYS A 7 -3.35 -16.39 27.43
CA CYS A 7 -1.94 -16.05 27.29
C CYS A 7 -1.28 -16.02 28.68
N SER A 8 -0.08 -16.55 28.79
CA SER A 8 0.67 -16.54 30.06
C SER A 8 0.84 -15.13 30.64
N SER A 9 0.81 -14.10 29.77
CA SER A 9 0.77 -12.70 30.16
C SER A 9 -0.48 -12.33 30.97
N ASP A 10 -1.64 -12.92 30.70
CA ASP A 10 -2.89 -12.64 31.43
C ASP A 10 -2.85 -13.22 32.86
N LEU A 11 -2.23 -14.39 33.01
CA LEU A 11 -2.04 -14.98 34.33
C LEU A 11 -1.05 -14.17 35.17
N VAL A 12 0.02 -13.66 34.55
CA VAL A 12 0.96 -12.77 35.21
C VAL A 12 0.30 -11.44 35.57
N ALA A 13 -0.49 -10.88 34.65
CA ALA A 13 -1.24 -9.65 34.89
C ALA A 13 -2.25 -9.83 36.06
N ARG A 14 -3.00 -10.92 36.07
CA ARG A 14 -3.96 -11.21 37.19
C ARG A 14 -3.28 -11.28 38.55
N LYS A 15 -2.10 -11.94 38.64
CA LYS A 15 -1.34 -12.01 39.89
C LYS A 15 -0.75 -10.67 40.31
N LYS A 16 -0.22 -9.92 39.36
CA LYS A 16 0.47 -8.64 39.63
C LYS A 16 -0.50 -7.48 39.88
N TYR A 17 -1.68 -7.52 39.25
CA TYR A 17 -2.63 -6.41 39.23
C TYR A 17 -4.02 -6.81 39.75
N ALA A 18 -4.07 -7.56 40.85
CA ALA A 18 -5.34 -7.97 41.47
C ALA A 18 -6.29 -6.80 41.73
N LEU A 19 -5.76 -5.61 42.00
CA LEU A 19 -6.51 -4.37 42.16
C LEU A 19 -7.20 -3.87 40.87
N TYR A 20 -6.80 -4.37 39.70
CA TYR A 20 -7.38 -4.00 38.40
C TYR A 20 -8.34 -5.05 37.83
N LEU A 21 -8.77 -6.02 38.65
CA LEU A 21 -9.70 -7.07 38.21
C LEU A 21 -11.01 -6.49 37.65
N GLU A 22 -11.49 -5.40 38.23
CA GLU A 22 -12.68 -4.70 37.74
C GLU A 22 -12.44 -4.13 36.34
N ALA A 23 -11.31 -3.49 36.11
CA ALA A 23 -10.93 -2.96 34.78
C ALA A 23 -10.83 -4.09 33.74
N MET A 24 -10.29 -5.24 34.10
CA MET A 24 -10.22 -6.42 33.24
C MET A 24 -11.63 -6.99 32.96
N HIS A 25 -12.50 -7.01 33.94
CA HIS A 25 -13.89 -7.44 33.76
C HIS A 25 -14.65 -6.50 32.82
N ASN A 26 -14.43 -5.19 32.96
CA ASN A 26 -15.05 -4.18 32.09
C ASN A 26 -14.66 -4.35 30.61
N THR A 27 -13.48 -4.86 30.32
CA THR A 27 -13.10 -5.16 28.92
C THR A 27 -14.00 -6.25 28.34
N GLN A 28 -14.33 -7.28 29.12
CA GLN A 28 -15.25 -8.32 28.68
C GLN A 28 -16.69 -7.80 28.55
N GLU A 29 -17.14 -6.92 29.47
CA GLU A 29 -18.45 -6.27 29.32
C GLU A 29 -18.57 -5.43 28.08
N ILE A 30 -17.51 -4.67 27.72
CA ILE A 30 -17.47 -3.90 26.47
C ILE A 30 -17.55 -4.84 25.26
N ALA A 31 -16.78 -5.92 25.26
CA ALA A 31 -16.82 -6.89 24.19
C ALA A 31 -18.22 -7.53 24.03
N ASN A 32 -18.88 -7.83 25.15
CA ASN A 32 -20.22 -8.42 25.15
C ASN A 32 -21.33 -7.44 24.70
N LYS A 33 -21.08 -6.12 24.82
CA LYS A 33 -21.97 -5.06 24.26
C LYS A 33 -21.91 -4.94 22.75
N VAL A 34 -20.82 -5.43 22.14
CA VAL A 34 -20.66 -5.46 20.69
C VAL A 34 -21.43 -6.66 20.15
N GLY A 35 -22.61 -6.41 19.59
CA GLY A 35 -23.42 -7.45 18.94
C GLY A 35 -22.85 -7.87 17.57
N GLU A 36 -23.42 -8.94 17.00
CA GLU A 36 -23.14 -9.30 15.63
C GLU A 36 -23.71 -8.25 14.67
N TYR A 37 -22.84 -7.59 13.91
CA TYR A 37 -23.25 -6.66 12.86
C TYR A 37 -22.31 -6.79 11.65
N LYS A 38 -22.87 -6.55 10.47
CA LYS A 38 -22.09 -6.52 9.24
C LYS A 38 -21.69 -5.09 8.94
N LEU A 39 -20.38 -4.85 8.83
CA LEU A 39 -19.83 -3.58 8.38
C LEU A 39 -19.72 -3.60 6.83
N GLY A 40 -20.64 -2.88 6.19
CA GLY A 40 -20.52 -2.59 4.76
C GLY A 40 -20.60 -3.80 3.83
N SER A 41 -20.02 -3.65 2.65
CA SER A 41 -19.92 -4.69 1.62
C SER A 41 -18.55 -5.37 1.69
N ASP A 42 -18.52 -6.69 1.53
CA ASP A 42 -17.28 -7.46 1.42
C ASP A 42 -16.53 -7.15 0.11
N VAL A 43 -17.17 -6.43 -0.82
CA VAL A 43 -16.57 -6.02 -2.09
C VAL A 43 -16.01 -4.62 -1.93
N PRO A 44 -14.69 -4.41 -2.06
CA PRO A 44 -14.09 -3.09 -2.04
C PRO A 44 -14.67 -2.21 -3.16
N LEU A 45 -15.26 -1.08 -2.79
CA LEU A 45 -15.73 -0.08 -3.75
C LEU A 45 -14.52 0.73 -4.26
N MET A 46 -13.93 0.26 -5.35
CA MET A 46 -12.81 0.96 -5.97
C MET A 46 -13.31 2.13 -6.82
N PRO A 47 -12.78 3.35 -6.61
CA PRO A 47 -13.14 4.48 -7.45
C PRO A 47 -12.67 4.24 -8.89
N LYS A 48 -13.46 4.67 -9.86
CA LYS A 48 -13.12 4.64 -11.28
C LYS A 48 -12.72 6.04 -11.75
N LEU A 49 -11.66 6.12 -12.56
CA LEU A 49 -11.20 7.39 -13.10
C LEU A 49 -12.06 7.78 -14.31
N PRO A 50 -12.82 8.89 -14.24
CA PRO A 50 -13.67 9.31 -15.34
C PRO A 50 -12.85 9.71 -16.57
N GLY A 51 -13.38 9.46 -17.76
CA GLY A 51 -12.78 9.92 -19.03
C GLY A 51 -11.66 9.03 -19.60
N ILE A 52 -11.19 8.02 -18.89
CA ILE A 52 -10.17 7.09 -19.39
C ILE A 52 -10.78 5.71 -19.62
N LYS A 53 -10.90 5.30 -20.90
CA LYS A 53 -11.49 4.00 -21.27
C LYS A 53 -10.66 2.79 -20.82
N ASN A 54 -9.33 2.92 -20.77
CA ASN A 54 -8.43 1.82 -20.42
C ASN A 54 -7.32 2.33 -19.50
N THR A 55 -7.59 2.30 -18.21
CA THR A 55 -6.69 2.76 -17.16
C THR A 55 -5.45 1.86 -17.02
N LYS A 56 -5.59 0.55 -17.25
CA LYS A 56 -4.46 -0.41 -17.23
C LYS A 56 -3.44 -0.08 -18.31
N ARG A 57 -3.90 0.24 -19.52
CA ARG A 57 -3.03 0.69 -20.62
C ARG A 57 -2.38 2.03 -20.28
N LYS A 58 -3.16 2.97 -19.77
CA LYS A 58 -2.66 4.30 -19.40
C LYS A 58 -1.59 4.23 -18.33
N LEU A 59 -1.81 3.43 -17.28
CA LEU A 59 -0.84 3.19 -16.23
C LEU A 59 0.47 2.62 -16.79
N ARG A 60 0.37 1.61 -17.67
CA ARG A 60 1.54 1.01 -18.32
C ARG A 60 2.32 2.03 -19.13
N GLU A 61 1.66 2.83 -19.96
CA GLU A 61 2.30 3.87 -20.78
C GLU A 61 3.05 4.89 -19.91
N LEU A 62 2.43 5.34 -18.83
CA LEU A 62 3.05 6.28 -17.89
C LEU A 62 4.24 5.66 -17.14
N ALA A 63 4.12 4.41 -16.71
CA ALA A 63 5.16 3.71 -15.98
C ALA A 63 6.42 3.50 -16.86
N TYR A 64 6.26 3.04 -18.09
CA TYR A 64 7.39 2.90 -19.02
C TYR A 64 8.00 4.25 -19.40
N LYS A 65 7.16 5.27 -19.68
CA LYS A 65 7.65 6.62 -19.90
C LYS A 65 8.51 7.11 -18.74
N GLY A 66 8.01 6.96 -17.51
CA GLY A 66 8.74 7.34 -16.32
C GLY A 66 10.03 6.55 -16.11
N LEU A 67 10.05 5.24 -16.39
CA LEU A 67 11.27 4.44 -16.33
C LEU A 67 12.36 5.00 -17.29
N TYR A 68 12.00 5.30 -18.52
CA TYR A 68 12.96 5.85 -19.47
C TYR A 68 13.42 7.28 -19.14
N GLU A 69 12.56 8.09 -18.51
CA GLU A 69 12.99 9.39 -17.98
C GLU A 69 13.98 9.22 -16.80
N LEU A 70 13.74 8.23 -15.91
CA LEU A 70 14.68 7.90 -14.84
C LEU A 70 16.00 7.36 -15.39
N ALA A 71 15.98 6.54 -16.45
CA ALA A 71 17.18 6.04 -17.09
C ALA A 71 18.03 7.15 -17.74
N LYS A 72 17.41 8.23 -18.25
CA LYS A 72 18.13 9.42 -18.71
C LYS A 72 18.78 10.19 -17.57
N ARG A 73 18.17 10.17 -16.37
CA ARG A 73 18.66 10.88 -15.19
C ARG A 73 19.74 10.11 -14.43
N TYR A 74 19.63 8.77 -14.43
CA TYR A 74 20.48 7.89 -13.63
C TYR A 74 21.15 6.84 -14.51
N ASP A 75 22.43 7.01 -14.80
CA ASP A 75 23.23 6.11 -15.67
C ASP A 75 23.22 4.65 -15.22
N TYR A 76 23.13 4.39 -13.91
CA TYR A 76 23.07 3.03 -13.39
C TYR A 76 21.77 2.30 -13.78
N ILE A 77 20.65 3.03 -13.95
CA ILE A 77 19.41 2.47 -14.46
C ILE A 77 19.54 2.15 -15.95
N ALA A 78 20.14 3.05 -16.71
CA ALA A 78 20.37 2.84 -18.14
C ALA A 78 21.26 1.61 -18.42
N LYS A 79 22.29 1.40 -17.59
CA LYS A 79 23.19 0.23 -17.68
C LYS A 79 22.51 -1.10 -17.39
N ASP A 80 21.49 -1.12 -16.54
CA ASP A 80 20.78 -2.33 -16.13
C ASP A 80 19.27 -2.27 -16.49
N ILE A 81 18.95 -1.58 -17.58
CA ILE A 81 17.55 -1.28 -17.97
C ILE A 81 16.68 -2.54 -18.06
N LYS A 82 17.24 -3.66 -18.52
CA LYS A 82 16.51 -4.94 -18.63
C LYS A 82 15.97 -5.43 -17.28
N ARG A 83 16.75 -5.28 -16.21
CA ARG A 83 16.32 -5.65 -14.85
C ARG A 83 15.17 -4.77 -14.37
N TYR A 84 15.24 -3.46 -14.67
CA TYR A 84 14.18 -2.52 -14.34
C TYR A 84 12.90 -2.80 -15.14
N GLU A 85 13.01 -3.09 -16.43
CA GLU A 85 11.86 -3.46 -17.26
C GLU A 85 11.17 -4.76 -16.78
N GLN A 86 11.95 -5.77 -16.42
CA GLN A 86 11.42 -7.02 -15.87
C GLN A 86 10.66 -6.78 -14.56
N ARG A 87 11.24 -6.00 -13.65
CA ARG A 87 10.60 -5.64 -12.39
C ARG A 87 9.34 -4.81 -12.63
N LEU A 88 9.38 -3.84 -13.54
CA LEU A 88 8.22 -3.02 -13.89
C LEU A 88 7.08 -3.86 -14.47
N ALA A 89 7.39 -4.76 -15.38
CA ALA A 89 6.41 -5.68 -15.97
C ALA A 89 5.77 -6.59 -14.90
N TYR A 90 6.56 -7.13 -13.99
CA TYR A 90 6.10 -7.94 -12.87
C TYR A 90 5.11 -7.17 -11.97
N GLU A 91 5.47 -5.97 -11.55
CA GLU A 91 4.63 -5.13 -10.69
C GLU A 91 3.32 -4.72 -11.40
N LEU A 92 3.40 -4.30 -12.68
CA LEU A 92 2.22 -3.95 -13.48
C LEU A 92 1.25 -5.13 -13.63
N ASN A 93 1.76 -6.36 -13.79
CA ASN A 93 0.91 -7.54 -13.86
C ASN A 93 0.10 -7.74 -12.57
N ILE A 94 0.73 -7.61 -11.40
CA ILE A 94 0.05 -7.77 -10.11
C ILE A 94 -0.96 -6.63 -9.89
N ILE A 95 -0.58 -5.38 -10.17
CA ILE A 95 -1.47 -4.22 -10.06
C ILE A 95 -2.71 -4.38 -10.95
N ASN A 96 -2.51 -4.84 -12.20
CA ASN A 96 -3.60 -5.04 -13.15
C ASN A 96 -4.49 -6.25 -12.79
N TYR A 97 -3.90 -7.31 -12.24
CA TYR A 97 -4.66 -8.47 -11.73
C TYR A 97 -5.57 -8.07 -10.56
N LYS A 98 -5.09 -7.22 -9.67
CA LYS A 98 -5.84 -6.68 -8.52
C LYS A 98 -6.79 -5.52 -8.88
N ASP A 99 -6.85 -5.11 -10.13
CA ASP A 99 -7.67 -3.99 -10.63
C ASP A 99 -7.40 -2.63 -9.94
N PHE A 100 -6.14 -2.38 -9.54
CA PHE A 100 -5.73 -1.15 -8.85
C PHE A 100 -5.22 -0.04 -9.78
N ALA A 101 -5.33 -0.19 -11.09
CA ALA A 101 -4.83 0.79 -12.06
C ALA A 101 -5.50 2.17 -11.90
N ASP A 102 -6.83 2.19 -11.74
CA ASP A 102 -7.57 3.44 -11.50
C ASP A 102 -7.09 4.16 -10.25
N TYR A 103 -6.94 3.40 -9.16
CA TYR A 103 -6.50 3.94 -7.88
C TYR A 103 -5.10 4.57 -7.97
N MET A 104 -4.14 3.88 -8.62
CA MET A 104 -2.79 4.42 -8.84
C MET A 104 -2.82 5.74 -9.62
N LEU A 105 -3.66 5.81 -10.65
CA LEU A 105 -3.79 7.02 -11.46
C LEU A 105 -4.43 8.17 -10.68
N ILE A 106 -5.43 7.89 -9.83
CA ILE A 106 -6.07 8.89 -8.96
C ILE A 106 -5.05 9.46 -7.96
N VAL A 107 -4.27 8.57 -7.30
CA VAL A 107 -3.23 9.02 -6.36
C VAL A 107 -2.17 9.87 -7.07
N ARG A 108 -1.77 9.47 -8.28
CA ARG A 108 -0.86 10.26 -9.11
C ARG A 108 -1.41 11.67 -9.42
N GLU A 109 -2.70 11.79 -9.70
CA GLU A 109 -3.36 13.08 -9.93
C GLU A 109 -3.22 14.01 -8.73
N TYR A 110 -3.43 13.50 -7.49
CA TYR A 110 -3.26 14.31 -6.28
C TYR A 110 -1.83 14.82 -6.12
N ILE A 111 -0.85 13.93 -6.32
CA ILE A 111 0.57 14.29 -6.17
C ILE A 111 0.96 15.32 -7.23
N ASN A 112 0.57 15.10 -8.48
CA ASN A 112 0.84 16.06 -9.55
C ASN A 112 0.17 17.42 -9.29
N TRP A 113 -1.06 17.42 -8.81
CA TRP A 113 -1.75 18.66 -8.47
C TRP A 113 -1.00 19.41 -7.37
N ALA A 114 -0.61 18.71 -6.31
CA ALA A 114 0.15 19.30 -5.21
C ALA A 114 1.48 19.90 -5.69
N ASP A 115 2.25 19.14 -6.46
CA ASP A 115 3.54 19.60 -7.00
C ASP A 115 3.38 20.84 -7.92
N ASN A 116 2.32 20.87 -8.75
CA ASN A 116 2.05 22.00 -9.64
C ASN A 116 1.54 23.25 -8.91
N ASN A 117 1.01 23.08 -7.69
CA ASN A 117 0.50 24.20 -6.87
C ASN A 117 1.45 24.58 -5.73
N GLY A 118 2.70 24.13 -5.75
CA GLY A 118 3.70 24.48 -4.75
C GLY A 118 3.46 23.86 -3.37
N VAL A 119 2.60 22.84 -3.29
CA VAL A 119 2.38 22.05 -2.07
C VAL A 119 3.45 20.97 -1.97
N MET A 120 4.26 21.02 -0.92
CA MET A 120 5.33 20.05 -0.71
C MET A 120 4.76 18.66 -0.44
N THR A 121 5.17 17.67 -1.24
CA THR A 121 4.84 16.26 -1.02
C THR A 121 6.07 15.49 -0.58
N GLY A 122 5.89 14.54 0.37
CA GLY A 122 6.96 13.68 0.85
C GLY A 122 7.48 12.71 -0.21
N PRO A 123 8.65 12.10 0.02
CA PRO A 123 9.27 11.16 -0.93
C PRO A 123 8.51 9.82 -1.03
N GLY A 124 7.57 9.57 -0.16
CA GLY A 124 6.82 8.33 0.01
C GLY A 124 6.95 7.78 1.42
N ARG A 125 6.02 6.95 1.85
CA ARG A 125 6.07 6.30 3.16
C ARG A 125 5.55 4.86 3.09
N GLY A 126 5.94 4.08 4.12
CA GLY A 126 5.52 2.69 4.28
C GLY A 126 6.00 1.80 3.13
N SER A 127 5.20 0.82 2.80
CA SER A 127 5.52 -0.18 1.78
C SER A 127 5.48 0.34 0.34
N ALA A 128 4.87 1.51 0.10
CA ALA A 128 4.80 2.14 -1.23
C ALA A 128 6.19 2.40 -1.83
N ALA A 129 7.19 2.67 -0.99
CA ALA A 129 8.58 2.84 -1.41
C ALA A 129 9.17 1.60 -2.10
N GLY A 130 8.59 0.40 -1.87
CA GLY A 130 9.00 -0.86 -2.52
C GLY A 130 8.50 -1.03 -3.95
N SER A 131 7.71 -0.09 -4.49
CA SER A 131 7.15 -0.19 -5.85
C SER A 131 7.91 0.68 -6.86
N LEU A 132 8.46 0.02 -7.88
CA LEU A 132 9.07 0.69 -9.03
C LEU A 132 8.02 1.42 -9.88
N VAL A 133 6.83 0.87 -10.02
CA VAL A 133 5.72 1.52 -10.74
C VAL A 133 5.40 2.87 -10.11
N LEU A 134 5.28 2.94 -8.78
CA LEU A 134 4.96 4.19 -8.08
C LEU A 134 6.06 5.24 -8.25
N TRP A 135 7.32 4.82 -8.26
CA TRP A 135 8.43 5.73 -8.54
C TRP A 135 8.40 6.24 -9.99
N CYS A 136 8.21 5.35 -10.96
CA CYS A 136 8.13 5.72 -12.38
C CYS A 136 6.98 6.70 -12.68
N ILE A 137 5.83 6.56 -12.01
CA ILE A 137 4.69 7.48 -12.22
C ILE A 137 4.72 8.72 -11.31
N GLY A 138 5.75 8.87 -10.47
CA GLY A 138 5.97 10.06 -9.65
C GLY A 138 5.17 10.12 -8.34
N ILE A 139 4.62 9.00 -7.88
CA ILE A 139 3.95 8.91 -6.55
C ILE A 139 5.00 8.87 -5.45
N THR A 140 6.04 8.05 -5.61
CA THR A 140 7.21 8.09 -4.72
C THR A 140 8.35 8.85 -5.39
N LYS A 141 9.20 9.49 -4.58
CA LYS A 141 10.27 10.36 -5.09
C LYS A 141 11.61 9.93 -4.52
N ASN A 142 12.62 9.83 -5.40
CA ASN A 142 14.02 9.61 -5.03
C ASN A 142 14.29 8.30 -4.24
N ILE A 143 13.40 7.32 -4.29
CA ILE A 143 13.59 6.02 -3.66
C ILE A 143 13.59 4.96 -4.75
N ASP A 144 14.76 4.38 -5.01
CA ASP A 144 14.92 3.28 -5.96
C ASP A 144 14.73 1.94 -5.25
N PRO A 145 13.62 1.24 -5.52
CA PRO A 145 13.34 -0.02 -4.82
C PRO A 145 14.29 -1.15 -5.22
N ILE A 146 14.91 -1.10 -6.40
CA ILE A 146 15.86 -2.13 -6.85
C ILE A 146 17.22 -1.90 -6.21
N LYS A 147 17.69 -0.65 -6.18
CA LYS A 147 18.96 -0.28 -5.57
C LYS A 147 19.00 -0.56 -4.06
N HIS A 148 17.88 -0.35 -3.39
CA HIS A 148 17.74 -0.56 -1.93
C HIS A 148 17.15 -1.92 -1.57
N ASP A 149 17.03 -2.83 -2.53
CA ASP A 149 16.54 -4.21 -2.35
C ASP A 149 15.18 -4.30 -1.65
N LEU A 150 14.29 -3.35 -1.99
CA LEU A 150 12.95 -3.27 -1.40
C LEU A 150 11.99 -4.25 -2.09
N LEU A 151 11.27 -5.01 -1.27
CA LEU A 151 10.36 -6.04 -1.76
C LEU A 151 8.99 -5.45 -2.12
N PHE A 152 8.58 -5.59 -3.39
CA PHE A 152 7.23 -5.23 -3.84
C PHE A 152 6.13 -6.01 -3.11
N GLY A 153 6.40 -7.26 -2.73
CA GLY A 153 5.45 -8.11 -2.02
C GLY A 153 4.99 -7.55 -0.66
N ARG A 154 5.76 -6.64 -0.05
CA ARG A 154 5.29 -5.90 1.15
C ARG A 154 4.23 -4.88 0.84
N PHE A 155 4.22 -4.36 -0.38
CA PHE A 155 3.24 -3.38 -0.85
C PHE A 155 1.99 -4.07 -1.39
N LEU A 156 2.15 -5.01 -2.32
CA LEU A 156 1.04 -5.71 -2.97
C LEU A 156 1.44 -7.14 -3.33
N THR A 157 0.60 -8.11 -2.91
CA THR A 157 0.73 -9.51 -3.31
C THR A 157 -0.57 -10.02 -3.89
N ILE A 158 -0.51 -11.09 -4.66
CA ILE A 158 -1.69 -11.74 -5.24
C ILE A 158 -2.61 -12.27 -4.14
N ASP A 159 -2.05 -12.85 -3.09
CA ASP A 159 -2.78 -13.54 -2.02
C ASP A 159 -3.41 -12.58 -0.99
N ARG A 160 -2.96 -11.33 -0.94
CA ARG A 160 -3.48 -10.35 0.01
C ARG A 160 -4.88 -9.89 -0.40
N THR A 161 -5.88 -10.22 0.39
CA THR A 161 -7.24 -9.69 0.27
C THR A 161 -7.33 -8.34 0.97
N GLY A 162 -7.58 -7.27 0.26
CA GLY A 162 -7.74 -5.92 0.81
C GLY A 162 -7.02 -4.86 0.01
N LEU A 163 -7.34 -3.61 0.34
CA LEU A 163 -6.67 -2.43 -0.23
C LEU A 163 -5.22 -2.35 0.24
N PRO A 164 -4.28 -1.93 -0.61
CA PRO A 164 -2.94 -1.61 -0.18
C PRO A 164 -2.98 -0.46 0.84
N ASP A 165 -2.18 -0.57 1.90
CA ASP A 165 -2.04 0.48 2.90
C ASP A 165 -1.32 1.69 2.30
N TYR A 166 -2.08 2.61 1.72
CA TYR A 166 -1.57 3.91 1.35
C TYR A 166 -1.74 4.87 2.52
N LYS A 167 -0.68 5.11 3.21
CA LYS A 167 -0.60 6.31 4.04
C LYS A 167 0.09 7.38 3.18
N ILE A 168 -0.73 8.20 2.53
CA ILE A 168 -0.24 9.42 1.90
C ILE A 168 0.15 10.35 3.05
N ALA A 169 1.38 10.79 3.05
CA ALA A 169 1.88 11.76 4.01
C ALA A 169 1.58 13.16 3.53
#